data_ee8082f2cfb7834c96799c5e947acc0f
#
_entry.id   ee8082f2cfb7834c96799c5e947acc0f
#
_cell.length_a   1.000
_cell.length_b   1.000
_cell.length_c   1.000
_cell.angle_alpha   90.00
_cell.angle_beta   90.00
_cell.angle_gamma   90.00
#
_symmetry.space_group_name_H-M   'P 1'
#
loop_
_entity.id
_entity.type
_entity.pdbx_description
1 polymer ?
#
loop_
_entity_poly.entity_id
_entity_poly.type
_entity_poly.pdbx_seq_one_letter_code
_entity_poly.pdbx_strand_id
1 'polypeptide(L)'
;MNSVKDMNPEYEYILWNEDNLKELAITKKYSQKIRLMEELNGKADMYRWIILEKYGGVFVDADMISIEPIDDFLLNKSFFCWENEIARPGLCATTIMGFTKEHIIPQLAINWIMNNRITSPAWISVGPQLLTNIYNSIRDTTDVVIYSSYYFLPDHHTGIKYNGHGKVYMCHEWGSTHNNYEEMNMIKIP
;
A
#
# COMPACT_ATOMS: atom_id res chain seq x y z
N MET A 1 -13.39 -0.99 4.49
CA MET A 1 -12.60 -1.10 5.75
C MET A 1 -13.06 -2.22 6.66
N ASN A 2 -14.35 -2.37 6.95
CA ASN A 2 -14.83 -3.47 7.82
C ASN A 2 -14.53 -4.85 7.24
N SER A 3 -14.60 -5.04 5.92
CA SER A 3 -14.35 -6.33 5.27
C SER A 3 -12.96 -6.90 5.58
N VAL A 4 -11.92 -6.05 5.66
CA VAL A 4 -10.57 -6.50 5.99
C VAL A 4 -10.51 -7.07 7.40
N LYS A 5 -11.11 -6.36 8.36
CA LYS A 5 -11.18 -6.80 9.75
C LYS A 5 -12.06 -8.05 9.91
N ASP A 6 -13.21 -8.06 9.27
CA ASP A 6 -14.20 -9.14 9.44
C ASP A 6 -13.72 -10.45 8.81
N MET A 7 -12.98 -10.38 7.71
CA MET A 7 -12.41 -11.55 7.02
C MET A 7 -11.14 -12.11 7.68
N ASN A 8 -10.45 -11.30 8.51
CA ASN A 8 -9.17 -11.66 9.12
C ASN A 8 -9.20 -11.41 10.65
N PRO A 9 -10.13 -12.04 11.39
CA PRO A 9 -10.36 -11.73 12.80
C PRO A 9 -9.21 -12.13 13.74
N GLU A 10 -8.29 -12.98 13.30
CA GLU A 10 -7.12 -13.42 14.04
C GLU A 10 -5.99 -12.38 14.06
N TYR A 11 -6.07 -11.33 13.24
CA TYR A 11 -5.07 -10.27 13.20
C TYR A 11 -5.52 -9.05 13.99
N GLU A 12 -4.56 -8.37 14.61
CA GLU A 12 -4.80 -7.05 15.19
C GLU A 12 -5.03 -6.04 14.06
N TYR A 13 -6.20 -5.41 14.06
CA TYR A 13 -6.58 -4.40 13.08
C TYR A 13 -6.46 -3.00 13.66
N ILE A 14 -5.63 -2.16 13.04
CA ILE A 14 -5.45 -0.76 13.41
C ILE A 14 -5.94 0.14 12.26
N LEU A 15 -6.98 0.93 12.51
CA LEU A 15 -7.40 1.99 11.58
C LEU A 15 -6.56 3.24 11.83
N TRP A 16 -5.65 3.53 10.91
CA TRP A 16 -4.85 4.75 10.97
C TRP A 16 -5.67 5.96 10.53
N ASN A 17 -5.92 6.85 11.47
CA ASN A 17 -6.63 8.12 11.28
C ASN A 17 -5.80 9.28 11.87
N GLU A 18 -6.31 10.50 11.81
CA GLU A 18 -5.60 11.68 12.30
C GLU A 18 -5.19 11.57 13.78
N ASP A 19 -5.97 10.92 14.61
CA ASP A 19 -5.68 10.80 16.04
C ASP A 19 -4.56 9.80 16.29
N ASN A 20 -4.62 8.60 15.71
CA ASN A 20 -3.58 7.59 15.82
C ASN A 20 -2.26 8.07 15.20
N LEU A 21 -2.33 8.82 14.11
CA LEU A 21 -1.16 9.39 13.46
C LEU A 21 -0.45 10.44 14.33
N LYS A 22 -1.18 11.16 15.19
CA LYS A 22 -0.56 12.06 16.20
C LYS A 22 0.27 11.29 17.22
N GLU A 23 -0.18 10.09 17.59
CA GLU A 23 0.51 9.21 18.54
C GLU A 23 1.72 8.49 17.94
N LEU A 24 1.84 8.49 16.62
CA LEU A 24 2.92 7.81 15.91
C LEU A 24 4.33 8.34 16.27
N ALA A 25 4.42 9.37 17.09
CA ALA A 25 5.66 10.04 17.50
C ALA A 25 6.51 10.45 16.27
N ILE A 26 5.84 10.99 15.26
CA ILE A 26 6.50 11.47 14.05
C ILE A 26 7.46 12.59 14.42
N THR A 27 8.71 12.44 14.03
CA THR A 27 9.71 13.47 14.27
C THR A 27 9.32 14.79 13.61
N LYS A 28 9.78 15.90 14.16
CA LYS A 28 9.57 17.22 13.56
C LYS A 28 9.98 17.27 12.07
N LYS A 29 11.05 16.54 11.73
CA LYS A 29 11.58 16.43 10.36
C LYS A 29 10.55 15.78 9.42
N TYR A 30 9.94 14.65 9.80
CA TYR A 30 8.90 13.97 9.00
C TYR A 30 7.65 14.85 8.87
N SER A 31 7.19 15.46 9.95
CA SER A 31 6.04 16.36 9.95
C SER A 31 6.22 17.55 9.01
N GLN A 32 7.42 18.10 8.92
CA GLN A 32 7.71 19.16 7.96
C GLN A 32 7.63 18.66 6.53
N LYS A 33 8.19 17.48 6.25
CA LYS A 33 8.15 16.88 4.90
C LYS A 33 6.74 16.56 4.45
N ILE A 34 5.92 15.97 5.32
CA ILE A 34 4.52 15.65 5.05
C ILE A 34 3.70 16.91 4.74
N ARG A 35 3.94 18.01 5.48
CA ARG A 35 3.23 19.28 5.23
C ARG A 35 3.56 19.92 3.88
N LEU A 36 4.73 19.65 3.32
CA LEU A 36 5.13 20.12 1.99
C LEU A 36 4.50 19.30 0.84
N MET A 37 3.87 18.17 1.14
CA MET A 37 3.16 17.38 0.14
C MET A 37 1.77 17.99 -0.08
N GLU A 38 1.47 18.34 -1.31
CA GLU A 38 0.17 18.93 -1.67
C GLU A 38 -0.90 17.84 -1.78
N GLU A 39 -0.55 16.71 -2.39
CA GLU A 39 -1.45 15.60 -2.66
C GLU A 39 -1.69 14.73 -1.41
N LEU A 40 -2.95 14.41 -1.11
CA LEU A 40 -3.34 13.60 0.04
C LEU A 40 -2.77 12.16 -0.06
N ASN A 41 -2.80 11.58 -1.26
CA ASN A 41 -2.23 10.26 -1.52
C ASN A 41 -0.72 10.23 -1.23
N GLY A 42 0.03 11.29 -1.56
CA GLY A 42 1.45 11.40 -1.20
C GLY A 42 1.69 11.42 0.32
N LYS A 43 0.81 12.10 1.08
CA LYS A 43 0.85 12.06 2.55
C LYS A 43 0.56 10.65 3.07
N ALA A 44 -0.45 9.98 2.52
CA ALA A 44 -0.80 8.61 2.88
C ALA A 44 0.37 7.65 2.60
N ASP A 45 1.02 7.76 1.44
CA ASP A 45 2.20 6.98 1.10
C ASP A 45 3.35 7.20 2.10
N MET A 46 3.61 8.44 2.52
CA MET A 46 4.65 8.71 3.53
C MET A 46 4.30 8.09 4.88
N TYR A 47 3.05 8.20 5.33
CA TYR A 47 2.60 7.56 6.57
C TYR A 47 2.72 6.04 6.49
N ARG A 48 2.36 5.44 5.38
CA ARG A 48 2.48 4.00 5.10
C ARG A 48 3.91 3.51 5.31
N TRP A 49 4.90 4.21 4.77
CA TRP A 49 6.31 3.87 4.97
C TRP A 49 6.74 3.95 6.42
N ILE A 50 6.35 5.01 7.14
CA ILE A 50 6.66 5.19 8.56
C ILE A 50 6.03 4.10 9.42
N ILE A 51 4.78 3.74 9.14
CA ILE A 51 4.05 2.69 9.87
C ILE A 51 4.73 1.34 9.66
N LEU A 52 5.00 0.96 8.43
CA LEU A 52 5.63 -0.31 8.10
C LEU A 52 7.06 -0.42 8.62
N GLU A 53 7.83 0.66 8.59
CA GLU A 53 9.17 0.69 9.18
C GLU A 53 9.09 0.47 10.70
N LYS A 54 8.20 1.19 11.38
CA LYS A 54 8.14 1.22 12.83
C LYS A 54 7.51 -0.04 13.44
N TYR A 55 6.46 -0.54 12.83
CA TYR A 55 5.66 -1.63 13.38
C TYR A 55 5.77 -2.94 12.59
N GLY A 56 6.06 -2.87 11.29
CA GLY A 56 5.88 -3.98 10.38
C GLY A 56 4.40 -4.28 10.15
N GLY A 57 4.10 -5.53 9.78
CA GLY A 57 2.74 -5.98 9.52
C GLY A 57 2.31 -5.78 8.07
N VAL A 58 1.01 -5.84 7.84
CA VAL A 58 0.40 -5.66 6.52
C VAL A 58 -0.35 -4.33 6.48
N PHE A 59 0.05 -3.45 5.58
CA PHE A 59 -0.67 -2.23 5.28
C PHE A 59 -1.65 -2.47 4.13
N VAL A 60 -2.88 -1.97 4.29
CA VAL A 60 -3.95 -2.10 3.31
C VAL A 60 -4.61 -0.73 3.13
N ASP A 61 -4.81 -0.28 1.89
CA ASP A 61 -5.50 0.98 1.62
C ASP A 61 -6.97 0.93 2.05
N ALA A 62 -7.50 2.08 2.42
CA ALA A 62 -8.86 2.21 2.99
C ALA A 62 -9.98 1.83 1.99
N ASP A 63 -9.69 1.87 0.71
CA ASP A 63 -10.58 1.53 -0.41
C ASP A 63 -10.36 0.10 -0.95
N MET A 64 -9.69 -0.74 -0.18
CA MET A 64 -9.62 -2.18 -0.43
C MET A 64 -10.80 -2.90 0.21
N ILE A 65 -11.36 -3.85 -0.52
CA ILE A 65 -12.43 -4.74 -0.06
C ILE A 65 -11.88 -6.16 -0.01
N SER A 66 -11.86 -6.78 1.17
CA SER A 66 -11.56 -8.20 1.33
C SER A 66 -12.74 -9.05 0.84
N ILE A 67 -12.43 -10.01 -0.03
CA ILE A 67 -13.37 -11.00 -0.58
C ILE A 67 -13.16 -12.33 0.14
N GLU A 68 -11.92 -12.65 0.43
CA GLU A 68 -11.48 -13.88 1.08
C GLU A 68 -10.48 -13.57 2.19
N PRO A 69 -10.37 -14.41 3.22
CA PRO A 69 -9.30 -14.31 4.21
C PRO A 69 -7.92 -14.42 3.55
N ILE A 70 -6.95 -13.68 4.08
CA ILE A 70 -5.56 -13.79 3.62
C ILE A 70 -5.02 -15.15 4.06
N ASP A 71 -4.56 -15.96 3.11
CA ASP A 71 -3.93 -17.24 3.42
C ASP A 71 -2.54 -17.04 4.06
N ASP A 72 -2.20 -17.82 5.06
CA ASP A 72 -0.94 -17.73 5.84
C ASP A 72 0.32 -17.75 4.97
N PHE A 73 0.31 -18.49 3.85
CA PHE A 73 1.47 -18.55 2.98
C PHE A 73 1.86 -17.20 2.37
N LEU A 74 0.90 -16.28 2.22
CA LEU A 74 1.17 -14.93 1.72
C LEU A 74 1.98 -14.10 2.72
N LEU A 75 1.93 -14.46 4.00
CA LEU A 75 2.56 -13.73 5.10
C LEU A 75 3.93 -14.30 5.51
N ASN A 76 4.38 -15.37 4.85
CA ASN A 76 5.66 -16.04 5.19
C ASN A 76 6.90 -15.20 4.85
N LYS A 77 6.74 -14.20 4.00
CA LYS A 77 7.80 -13.26 3.61
C LYS A 77 7.25 -11.85 3.53
N SER A 78 8.14 -10.87 3.49
CA SER A 78 7.78 -9.52 3.08
C SER A 78 7.23 -9.55 1.65
N PHE A 79 6.21 -8.76 1.37
CA PHE A 79 5.53 -8.81 0.07
C PHE A 79 4.90 -7.49 -0.34
N PHE A 80 4.65 -7.38 -1.63
CA PHE A 80 3.74 -6.46 -2.30
C PHE A 80 3.27 -7.12 -3.60
N CYS A 81 2.49 -6.43 -4.41
CA CYS A 81 2.03 -6.99 -5.68
C CYS A 81 2.34 -6.05 -6.86
N TRP A 82 2.22 -6.56 -8.07
CA TRP A 82 2.17 -5.71 -9.25
C TRP A 82 0.90 -4.86 -9.25
N GLU A 83 0.95 -3.65 -9.81
CA GLU A 83 -0.24 -2.82 -9.98
C GLU A 83 -1.18 -3.43 -11.01
N ASN A 84 -0.67 -3.76 -12.19
CA ASN A 84 -1.34 -4.59 -13.19
C ASN A 84 -0.33 -4.96 -14.28
N GLU A 85 -0.16 -6.24 -14.55
CA GLU A 85 0.84 -6.77 -15.46
C GLU A 85 0.61 -6.36 -16.92
N ILE A 86 -0.63 -5.97 -17.27
CA ILE A 86 -1.02 -5.56 -18.63
C ILE A 86 -1.06 -4.04 -18.74
N ALA A 87 -1.77 -3.37 -17.82
CA ALA A 87 -1.98 -1.92 -17.87
C ALA A 87 -0.71 -1.13 -17.55
N ARG A 88 0.08 -1.65 -16.59
CA ARG A 88 1.32 -1.02 -16.10
C ARG A 88 2.42 -2.05 -15.85
N PRO A 89 2.97 -2.67 -16.90
CA PRO A 89 3.99 -3.71 -16.77
C PRO A 89 5.18 -3.24 -15.95
N GLY A 90 5.52 -4.02 -14.91
CA GLY A 90 6.69 -3.76 -14.07
C GLY A 90 6.50 -2.68 -12.99
N LEU A 91 5.32 -2.09 -12.84
CA LEU A 91 5.02 -1.16 -11.74
C LEU A 91 4.48 -1.93 -10.53
N CYS A 92 5.13 -1.74 -9.38
CA CYS A 92 4.65 -2.29 -8.10
C CYS A 92 3.53 -1.43 -7.52
N ALA A 93 2.54 -2.07 -6.89
CA ALA A 93 1.50 -1.37 -6.14
C ALA A 93 1.91 -1.13 -4.69
N THR A 94 1.44 -0.03 -4.11
CA THR A 94 1.59 0.27 -2.68
C THR A 94 0.28 0.08 -1.89
N THR A 95 -0.79 -0.33 -2.55
CA THR A 95 -2.14 -0.49 -1.98
C THR A 95 -2.21 -1.58 -0.91
N ILE A 96 -1.44 -2.64 -1.08
CA ILE A 96 -1.22 -3.69 -0.08
C ILE A 96 0.24 -4.08 -0.03
N MET A 97 0.82 -4.05 1.15
CA MET A 97 2.22 -4.42 1.38
C MET A 97 2.40 -5.02 2.76
N GLY A 98 3.21 -6.07 2.86
CA GLY A 98 3.60 -6.68 4.11
C GLY A 98 5.11 -6.62 4.31
N PHE A 99 5.57 -6.13 5.46
CA PHE A 99 6.98 -6.08 5.81
C PHE A 99 7.20 -6.46 7.28
N THR A 100 8.34 -7.05 7.56
CA THR A 100 8.83 -7.15 8.95
C THR A 100 9.19 -5.76 9.47
N LYS A 101 9.10 -5.59 10.78
CA LYS A 101 9.56 -4.34 11.43
C LYS A 101 11.00 -4.04 11.03
N GLU A 102 11.29 -2.76 10.76
CA GLU A 102 12.64 -2.29 10.38
C GLU A 102 13.17 -2.91 9.07
N HIS A 103 12.27 -3.32 8.18
CA HIS A 103 12.66 -3.86 6.87
C HIS A 103 13.35 -2.79 6.01
N ILE A 104 14.33 -3.22 5.21
CA ILE A 104 15.17 -2.31 4.43
C ILE A 104 14.40 -1.47 3.40
N ILE A 105 13.34 -2.01 2.80
CA ILE A 105 12.56 -1.29 1.77
C ILE A 105 11.86 -0.06 2.35
N PRO A 106 11.05 -0.11 3.42
CA PRO A 106 10.49 1.08 4.06
C PRO A 106 11.56 2.08 4.51
N GLN A 107 12.71 1.63 5.04
CA GLN A 107 13.81 2.50 5.44
C GLN A 107 14.39 3.26 4.24
N LEU A 108 14.63 2.58 3.12
CA LEU A 108 15.13 3.21 1.90
C LEU A 108 14.12 4.20 1.33
N ALA A 109 12.80 3.87 1.36
CA ALA A 109 11.76 4.78 0.92
C ALA A 109 11.73 6.06 1.74
N ILE A 110 11.73 5.95 3.07
CA ILE A 110 11.79 7.11 3.98
C ILE A 110 13.04 7.92 3.73
N ASN A 111 14.21 7.27 3.64
CA ASN A 111 15.48 7.97 3.40
C ASN A 111 15.46 8.71 2.08
N TRP A 112 14.96 8.09 1.01
CA TRP A 112 14.86 8.76 -0.29
C TRP A 112 13.94 9.97 -0.22
N ILE A 113 12.72 9.83 0.32
CA ILE A 113 11.74 10.90 0.45
C ILE A 113 12.32 12.08 1.25
N MET A 114 13.01 11.79 2.34
CA MET A 114 13.58 12.83 3.21
C MET A 114 14.69 13.65 2.55
N ASN A 115 15.43 13.07 1.64
CA ASN A 115 16.61 13.70 1.02
C ASN A 115 16.34 14.25 -0.40
N ASN A 116 15.16 14.00 -0.97
CA ASN A 116 14.83 14.41 -2.34
C ASN A 116 13.61 15.33 -2.38
N ARG A 117 13.45 16.04 -3.49
CA ARG A 117 12.25 16.84 -3.76
C ARG A 117 11.08 15.92 -4.11
N ILE A 118 9.93 16.20 -3.54
CA ILE A 118 8.68 15.53 -3.94
C ILE A 118 8.18 16.18 -5.22
N THR A 119 7.83 15.35 -6.20
CA THR A 119 7.30 15.79 -7.50
C THR A 119 5.82 15.46 -7.58
N SER A 120 5.06 16.20 -8.36
CA SER A 120 3.70 15.84 -8.75
C SER A 120 3.73 15.10 -10.11
N PRO A 121 2.96 14.04 -10.29
CA PRO A 121 2.09 13.41 -9.28
C PRO A 121 2.91 12.65 -8.22
N ALA A 122 2.41 12.65 -6.98
CA ALA A 122 3.13 12.14 -5.80
C ALA A 122 3.50 10.67 -5.90
N TRP A 123 2.68 9.83 -6.56
CA TRP A 123 2.94 8.40 -6.72
C TRP A 123 4.30 8.08 -7.36
N ILE A 124 4.89 9.03 -8.11
CA ILE A 124 6.21 8.87 -8.73
C ILE A 124 7.31 8.92 -7.67
N SER A 125 7.20 9.86 -6.73
CA SER A 125 8.29 10.17 -5.78
C SER A 125 8.07 9.64 -4.36
N VAL A 126 6.87 9.18 -4.05
CA VAL A 126 6.52 8.71 -2.69
C VAL A 126 5.91 7.31 -2.68
N GLY A 127 5.21 6.94 -3.75
CA GLY A 127 4.38 5.74 -3.85
C GLY A 127 4.94 4.65 -4.78
N PRO A 128 4.08 4.10 -5.66
CA PRO A 128 4.36 2.94 -6.52
C PRO A 128 5.68 2.99 -7.29
N GLN A 129 5.99 4.12 -7.93
CA GLN A 129 7.23 4.24 -8.70
C GLN A 129 8.47 4.22 -7.80
N LEU A 130 8.40 4.86 -6.62
CA LEU A 130 9.48 4.81 -5.66
C LEU A 130 9.73 3.38 -5.17
N LEU A 131 8.67 2.63 -4.82
CA LEU A 131 8.78 1.21 -4.46
C LEU A 131 9.47 0.41 -5.56
N THR A 132 9.01 0.58 -6.79
CA THR A 132 9.57 -0.12 -7.96
C THR A 132 11.06 0.18 -8.14
N ASN A 133 11.46 1.45 -8.02
CA ASN A 133 12.86 1.86 -8.16
C ASN A 133 13.74 1.28 -7.03
N ILE A 134 13.25 1.30 -5.79
CA ILE A 134 13.96 0.72 -4.65
C ILE A 134 14.14 -0.79 -4.85
N TYR A 135 13.06 -1.51 -5.14
CA TYR A 135 13.11 -2.95 -5.36
C TYR A 135 14.13 -3.31 -6.45
N ASN A 136 14.10 -2.62 -7.58
CA ASN A 136 15.04 -2.85 -8.69
C ASN A 136 16.49 -2.49 -8.35
N SER A 137 16.74 -1.70 -7.29
CA SER A 137 18.08 -1.30 -6.85
C SER A 137 18.70 -2.24 -5.82
N ILE A 138 17.90 -3.06 -5.14
CA ILE A 138 18.35 -3.99 -4.11
C ILE A 138 18.95 -5.24 -4.78
N ARG A 139 20.14 -5.66 -4.31
CA ARG A 139 20.83 -6.83 -4.86
C ARG A 139 20.28 -8.17 -4.33
N ASP A 140 19.83 -8.17 -3.08
CA ASP A 140 19.26 -9.35 -2.42
C ASP A 140 17.79 -9.07 -2.10
N THR A 141 16.91 -9.81 -2.75
CA THR A 141 15.45 -9.73 -2.61
C THR A 141 14.85 -11.08 -2.19
N THR A 142 15.68 -11.97 -1.63
CA THR A 142 15.24 -13.33 -1.31
C THR A 142 14.17 -13.41 -0.22
N ASP A 143 14.04 -12.36 0.59
CA ASP A 143 13.04 -12.22 1.64
C ASP A 143 11.76 -11.52 1.20
N VAL A 144 11.69 -11.10 -0.09
CA VAL A 144 10.55 -10.36 -0.66
C VAL A 144 9.90 -11.16 -1.77
N VAL A 145 8.57 -11.22 -1.76
CA VAL A 145 7.76 -11.80 -2.84
C VAL A 145 6.93 -10.69 -3.50
N ILE A 146 6.92 -10.66 -4.83
CA ILE A 146 5.96 -9.85 -5.58
C ILE A 146 4.84 -10.78 -6.06
N TYR A 147 3.65 -10.56 -5.53
CA TYR A 147 2.47 -11.31 -5.95
C TYR A 147 1.87 -10.74 -7.24
N SER A 148 1.11 -11.58 -7.94
CA SER A 148 0.30 -11.14 -9.07
C SER A 148 -0.74 -10.11 -8.61
N SER A 149 -0.98 -9.10 -9.46
CA SER A 149 -2.06 -8.14 -9.26
C SER A 149 -3.42 -8.81 -9.12
N TYR A 150 -3.60 -9.98 -9.77
CA TYR A 150 -4.82 -10.76 -9.70
C TYR A 150 -5.28 -11.09 -8.28
N TYR A 151 -4.36 -11.23 -7.33
CA TYR A 151 -4.71 -11.57 -5.95
C TYR A 151 -5.38 -10.41 -5.22
N PHE A 152 -5.04 -9.15 -5.55
CA PHE A 152 -5.45 -7.98 -4.77
C PHE A 152 -6.04 -6.84 -5.60
N LEU A 153 -5.73 -6.78 -6.89
CA LEU A 153 -6.07 -5.69 -7.82
C LEU A 153 -6.52 -6.26 -9.17
N PRO A 154 -7.49 -7.22 -9.21
CA PRO A 154 -7.88 -7.88 -10.47
C PRO A 154 -8.40 -6.91 -11.51
N ASP A 155 -9.04 -5.82 -11.09
CA ASP A 155 -9.59 -4.76 -11.93
C ASP A 155 -8.76 -3.48 -11.78
N HIS A 156 -8.14 -3.05 -12.87
CA HIS A 156 -7.40 -1.80 -12.89
C HIS A 156 -8.31 -0.61 -13.22
N HIS A 157 -8.01 0.58 -12.68
CA HIS A 157 -8.81 1.81 -12.90
C HIS A 157 -9.03 2.18 -14.37
N THR A 158 -8.20 1.71 -15.28
CA THR A 158 -8.34 1.90 -16.73
C THR A 158 -9.36 0.96 -17.38
N GLY A 159 -10.01 0.08 -16.61
CA GLY A 159 -10.91 -0.95 -17.10
C GLY A 159 -10.21 -2.22 -17.62
N ILE A 160 -8.88 -2.26 -17.58
CA ILE A 160 -8.12 -3.46 -17.93
C ILE A 160 -8.21 -4.45 -16.77
N LYS A 161 -8.59 -5.69 -17.10
CA LYS A 161 -8.64 -6.80 -16.15
C LYS A 161 -7.49 -7.75 -16.42
N TYR A 162 -6.79 -8.14 -15.36
CA TYR A 162 -5.82 -9.21 -15.44
C TYR A 162 -6.46 -10.50 -14.91
N ASN A 163 -6.80 -11.40 -15.82
CA ASN A 163 -7.37 -12.70 -15.50
C ASN A 163 -6.26 -13.70 -15.20
N GLY A 164 -5.70 -13.62 -14.00
CA GLY A 164 -4.72 -14.57 -13.49
C GLY A 164 -5.36 -15.91 -13.10
N HIS A 165 -4.57 -16.75 -12.45
CA HIS A 165 -5.03 -18.03 -11.93
C HIS A 165 -4.95 -18.00 -10.40
N GLY A 166 -5.92 -18.62 -9.75
CA GLY A 166 -5.96 -18.74 -8.31
C GLY A 166 -7.08 -17.94 -7.66
N LYS A 167 -6.89 -17.63 -6.40
CA LYS A 167 -7.86 -16.99 -5.54
C LYS A 167 -7.69 -15.47 -5.60
N VAL A 168 -8.79 -14.73 -5.63
CA VAL A 168 -8.80 -13.28 -5.43
C VAL A 168 -9.08 -13.03 -3.96
N TYR A 169 -8.16 -12.38 -3.27
CA TYR A 169 -8.29 -12.07 -1.84
C TYR A 169 -8.96 -10.73 -1.61
N MET A 170 -8.65 -9.75 -2.46
CA MET A 170 -9.15 -8.39 -2.32
C MET A 170 -9.43 -7.76 -3.69
N CYS A 171 -10.28 -6.73 -3.69
CA CYS A 171 -10.47 -5.79 -4.79
C CYS A 171 -10.11 -4.37 -4.33
N HIS A 172 -9.63 -3.55 -5.26
CA HIS A 172 -9.36 -2.14 -5.04
C HIS A 172 -10.41 -1.28 -5.77
N GLU A 173 -11.04 -0.36 -5.05
CA GLU A 173 -12.11 0.48 -5.60
C GLU A 173 -11.61 1.76 -6.29
N TRP A 174 -10.31 2.04 -6.20
CA TRP A 174 -9.68 3.21 -6.82
C TRP A 174 -10.34 4.55 -6.43
N GLY A 175 -10.74 4.66 -5.16
CA GLY A 175 -11.53 5.78 -4.65
C GLY A 175 -10.93 7.15 -4.91
N SER A 176 -9.62 7.33 -4.72
CA SER A 176 -8.93 8.59 -5.03
C SER A 176 -8.87 8.87 -6.53
N THR A 177 -8.74 7.84 -7.36
CA THR A 177 -8.64 7.96 -8.82
C THR A 177 -10.00 8.34 -9.43
N HIS A 178 -11.08 7.76 -8.92
CA HIS A 178 -12.45 8.01 -9.38
C HIS A 178 -13.14 9.16 -8.65
N ASN A 179 -12.54 9.69 -7.58
CA ASN A 179 -13.09 10.73 -6.71
C ASN A 179 -14.50 10.38 -6.17
N ASN A 180 -14.69 9.12 -5.77
CA ASN A 180 -15.99 8.55 -5.38
C ASN A 180 -16.04 8.03 -3.93
N TYR A 181 -15.18 8.52 -3.03
CA TYR A 181 -15.15 8.08 -1.63
C TYR A 181 -16.49 8.21 -0.89
N GLU A 182 -17.30 9.23 -1.23
CA GLU A 182 -18.63 9.40 -0.62
C GLU A 182 -19.57 8.26 -1.00
N GLU A 183 -19.53 7.84 -2.27
CA GLU A 183 -20.34 6.72 -2.78
C GLU A 183 -19.89 5.38 -2.15
N MET A 184 -18.61 5.19 -1.95
CA MET A 184 -18.04 3.99 -1.34
C MET A 184 -18.53 3.78 0.10
N ASN A 185 -18.77 4.85 0.84
CA ASN A 185 -19.32 4.75 2.21
C ASN A 185 -20.78 4.24 2.24
N MET A 186 -21.45 4.23 1.10
CA MET A 186 -22.83 3.73 0.95
C MET A 186 -22.89 2.28 0.49
N ILE A 187 -21.77 1.69 0.08
CA ILE A 187 -21.72 0.29 -0.35
C ILE A 187 -21.95 -0.60 0.87
N LYS A 188 -23.12 -1.26 0.91
CA LYS A 188 -23.36 -2.34 1.85
C LYS A 188 -22.68 -3.59 1.30
N ILE A 189 -21.64 -4.01 1.99
CA ILE A 189 -20.98 -5.30 1.72
C ILE A 189 -21.98 -6.40 2.05
N PRO A 190 -22.26 -7.34 1.13
CA PRO A 190 -23.23 -8.41 1.34
C PRO A 190 -22.86 -9.36 2.48
#